data_e6da705df002ecf05040a6c4f08ea5ed
#
_entry.id   e6da705df002ecf05040a6c4f08ea5ed
#
_cell.length_a   1.000
_cell.length_b   1.000
_cell.length_c   1.000
_cell.angle_alpha   90.00
_cell.angle_beta   90.00
_cell.angle_gamma   90.00
#
_symmetry.space_group_name_H-M   'P 1'
#
loop_
_entity.id
_entity.type
_entity.pdbx_description
1 polymer ?
#
loop_
_entity_poly.entity_id
_entity_poly.type
_entity_poly.pdbx_seq_one_letter_code
_entity_poly.pdbx_strand_id
1 'polypeptide(L)'
;LEAMENVTFRARMMGAGVYDHGYVIGYERVNDHQPGAPGPRHRLWRIRAGHVVTATGAIERPLSFAGNDIPGVMLASAIRDYAVNYGVSIGDRTVVVTNNDDAYLTAICLKNMGLDVPAILDARNSGGGELAEAAKALGIRVETGKAIAKVIGGKRVTGVGVCAQAGQGAVLEEIDCDAVAMSGGWSPVVHLWSHCGGKLVWDDVYSHFKPDVHNPPKGDHGEAFVSAAGCAAGSQTETDFEGLSLHETFRTATESAHAAVKALGRKPIEVSVPTVQEHDH
;
A
#
# COMPACT_ATOMS: atom_id res chain seq x y z
N LEU A 1 -16.30 -2.88 17.70
CA LEU A 1 -15.47 -4.04 18.02
C LEU A 1 -14.97 -4.01 19.47
N GLU A 2 -14.43 -2.89 19.95
CA GLU A 2 -13.88 -2.77 21.32
C GLU A 2 -14.91 -3.07 22.44
N ALA A 3 -16.20 -2.86 22.18
CA ALA A 3 -17.28 -3.15 23.11
C ALA A 3 -17.72 -4.64 23.13
N MET A 4 -17.14 -5.49 22.28
CA MET A 4 -17.51 -6.90 22.19
C MET A 4 -16.66 -7.73 23.16
N GLU A 5 -17.31 -8.45 24.11
CA GLU A 5 -16.62 -9.25 25.13
C GLU A 5 -15.71 -10.37 24.57
N ASN A 6 -16.02 -10.87 23.38
CA ASN A 6 -15.26 -11.92 22.71
C ASN A 6 -14.16 -11.39 21.79
N VAL A 7 -13.91 -10.07 21.75
CA VAL A 7 -12.89 -9.43 20.94
C VAL A 7 -11.82 -8.81 21.85
N THR A 8 -10.56 -9.14 21.60
CA THR A 8 -9.42 -8.50 22.24
C THR A 8 -8.68 -7.62 21.24
N PHE A 9 -8.73 -6.32 21.44
CA PHE A 9 -8.02 -5.35 20.62
C PHE A 9 -6.68 -5.00 21.25
N ARG A 10 -5.62 -5.02 20.47
CA ARG A 10 -4.27 -4.66 20.90
C ARG A 10 -3.66 -3.65 19.93
N ALA A 11 -3.86 -2.36 20.23
CA ALA A 11 -3.14 -1.29 19.57
C ALA A 11 -1.64 -1.36 19.93
N ARG A 12 -0.77 -0.77 19.10
CA ARG A 12 0.68 -0.72 19.30
C ARG A 12 1.34 -2.11 19.38
N MET A 13 0.68 -3.13 18.79
CA MET A 13 1.20 -4.48 18.68
C MET A 13 1.45 -4.83 17.22
N MET A 14 2.62 -5.32 16.93
CA MET A 14 3.03 -5.79 15.61
C MET A 14 2.98 -7.32 15.58
N GLY A 15 2.33 -7.90 14.56
CA GLY A 15 2.45 -9.32 14.24
C GLY A 15 3.85 -9.58 13.66
N ALA A 16 4.73 -10.18 14.47
CA ALA A 16 6.14 -10.35 14.13
C ALA A 16 6.43 -11.67 13.41
N GLY A 17 5.52 -12.64 13.46
CA GLY A 17 5.68 -13.93 12.78
C GLY A 17 4.47 -14.82 12.94
N VAL A 18 4.23 -15.65 11.93
CA VAL A 18 3.29 -16.76 11.93
C VAL A 18 4.07 -18.02 11.60
N TYR A 19 3.93 -19.04 12.42
CA TYR A 19 4.66 -20.30 12.31
C TYR A 19 3.68 -21.46 12.22
N ASP A 20 4.21 -22.66 12.06
CA ASP A 20 3.45 -23.91 12.11
C ASP A 20 2.59 -24.04 13.38
N HIS A 21 1.62 -24.92 13.37
CA HIS A 21 0.68 -25.17 14.46
C HIS A 21 -0.09 -23.92 14.95
N GLY A 22 -0.32 -22.93 14.07
CA GLY A 22 -1.02 -21.69 14.43
C GLY A 22 -0.29 -20.84 15.49
N TYR A 23 1.03 -20.95 15.57
CA TYR A 23 1.83 -20.18 16.52
C TYR A 23 2.14 -18.79 15.95
N VAL A 24 1.63 -17.77 16.64
CA VAL A 24 1.82 -16.37 16.26
C VAL A 24 2.61 -15.63 17.33
N ILE A 25 3.58 -14.85 16.91
CA ILE A 25 4.32 -13.93 17.76
C ILE A 25 3.82 -12.51 17.55
N GLY A 26 3.39 -11.87 18.64
CA GLY A 26 3.07 -10.45 18.68
C GLY A 26 4.06 -9.67 19.54
N TYR A 27 4.53 -8.55 19.05
CA TYR A 27 5.42 -7.63 19.76
C TYR A 27 4.68 -6.36 20.12
N GLU A 28 4.33 -6.20 21.39
CA GLU A 28 3.57 -5.06 21.93
C GLU A 28 4.51 -4.01 22.51
N ARG A 29 4.33 -2.77 22.12
CA ARG A 29 5.00 -1.59 22.67
C ARG A 29 4.13 -1.03 23.82
N VAL A 30 4.43 -1.43 25.06
CA VAL A 30 3.57 -1.12 26.22
C VAL A 30 3.82 0.31 26.72
N ASN A 31 5.04 0.57 27.24
CA ASN A 31 5.41 1.82 27.91
C ASN A 31 6.63 2.50 27.27
N ASP A 32 6.98 2.20 26.03
CA ASP A 32 8.13 2.82 25.34
C ASP A 32 7.95 4.32 25.10
N HIS A 33 6.70 4.81 25.05
CA HIS A 33 6.33 6.21 24.89
C HIS A 33 6.21 6.98 26.20
N GLN A 34 6.36 6.30 27.34
CA GLN A 34 6.28 6.89 28.69
C GLN A 34 7.53 6.54 29.50
N PRO A 35 8.64 7.26 29.33
CA PRO A 35 9.85 7.03 30.11
C PRO A 35 9.56 7.14 31.62
N GLY A 36 9.97 6.11 32.39
CA GLY A 36 9.74 6.04 33.82
C GLY A 36 8.40 5.44 34.26
N ALA A 37 7.50 5.09 33.36
CA ALA A 37 6.28 4.36 33.71
C ALA A 37 6.61 2.98 34.31
N PRO A 38 5.87 2.51 35.32
CA PRO A 38 6.08 1.19 35.92
C PRO A 38 5.70 0.08 34.96
N GLY A 39 6.38 -1.06 35.01
CA GLY A 39 6.13 -2.24 34.21
C GLY A 39 7.02 -2.36 32.97
N PRO A 40 6.74 -3.32 32.10
CA PRO A 40 7.58 -3.60 30.93
C PRO A 40 7.44 -2.50 29.88
N ARG A 41 8.55 -2.14 29.22
CA ARG A 41 8.51 -1.27 28.03
C ARG A 41 7.86 -1.98 26.83
N HIS A 42 8.16 -3.27 26.68
CA HIS A 42 7.68 -4.11 25.60
C HIS A 42 7.22 -5.45 26.16
N ARG A 43 6.32 -6.12 25.42
CA ARG A 43 5.84 -7.46 25.75
C ARG A 43 5.84 -8.32 24.51
N LEU A 44 6.38 -9.53 24.63
CA LEU A 44 6.29 -10.56 23.61
C LEU A 44 5.09 -11.46 23.90
N TRP A 45 4.16 -11.49 22.98
CA TRP A 45 2.99 -12.37 23.01
C TRP A 45 3.28 -13.65 22.27
N ARG A 46 2.90 -14.77 22.87
CA ARG A 46 2.88 -16.09 22.26
C ARG A 46 1.42 -16.51 22.15
N ILE A 47 0.91 -16.56 20.93
CA ILE A 47 -0.50 -16.82 20.67
C ILE A 47 -0.59 -18.17 19.95
N ARG A 48 -1.49 -19.03 20.40
CA ARG A 48 -1.91 -20.24 19.69
C ARG A 48 -3.27 -19.95 19.08
N ALA A 49 -3.31 -19.80 17.77
CA ALA A 49 -4.52 -19.49 17.01
C ALA A 49 -5.02 -20.74 16.32
N GLY A 50 -6.34 -20.96 16.33
CA GLY A 50 -6.95 -22.02 15.51
C GLY A 50 -7.01 -21.61 14.03
N HIS A 51 -7.05 -20.31 13.75
CA HIS A 51 -6.93 -19.74 12.40
C HIS A 51 -6.36 -18.34 12.46
N VAL A 52 -5.61 -17.94 11.45
CA VAL A 52 -5.01 -16.61 11.32
C VAL A 52 -5.53 -15.95 10.05
N VAL A 53 -6.00 -14.72 10.15
CA VAL A 53 -6.33 -13.89 8.99
C VAL A 53 -5.26 -12.80 8.86
N THR A 54 -4.54 -12.80 7.74
CA THR A 54 -3.54 -11.76 7.43
C THR A 54 -4.23 -10.64 6.66
N ALA A 55 -4.40 -9.48 7.31
CA ALA A 55 -4.95 -8.26 6.72
C ALA A 55 -3.87 -7.16 6.72
N THR A 56 -2.68 -7.52 6.24
CA THR A 56 -1.45 -6.73 6.33
C THR A 56 -1.32 -5.65 5.26
N GLY A 57 -2.29 -5.54 4.35
CA GLY A 57 -2.31 -4.52 3.32
C GLY A 57 -1.29 -4.74 2.19
N ALA A 58 -0.88 -3.65 1.59
CA ALA A 58 0.11 -3.60 0.50
C ALA A 58 1.16 -2.53 0.78
N ILE A 59 2.31 -2.64 0.13
CA ILE A 59 3.41 -1.68 0.19
C ILE A 59 3.54 -1.02 -1.17
N GLU A 60 3.62 0.32 -1.20
CA GLU A 60 3.88 1.08 -2.41
C GLU A 60 5.29 0.79 -2.93
N ARG A 61 5.42 0.61 -4.25
CA ARG A 61 6.69 0.30 -4.91
C ARG A 61 7.39 1.56 -5.38
N PRO A 62 8.70 1.67 -5.17
CA PRO A 62 9.51 2.71 -5.81
C PRO A 62 9.64 2.45 -7.31
N LEU A 63 9.94 3.51 -8.05
CA LEU A 63 10.36 3.45 -9.45
C LEU A 63 11.89 3.56 -9.54
N SER A 64 12.47 2.86 -10.51
CA SER A 64 13.91 2.87 -10.75
C SER A 64 14.26 3.89 -11.84
N PHE A 65 14.97 4.94 -11.46
CA PHE A 65 15.56 5.94 -12.36
C PHE A 65 16.84 6.51 -11.74
N ALA A 66 17.68 7.14 -12.54
CA ALA A 66 18.94 7.67 -12.04
C ALA A 66 18.72 8.79 -11.02
N GLY A 67 19.33 8.68 -9.84
CA GLY A 67 19.24 9.65 -8.76
C GLY A 67 17.98 9.50 -7.91
N ASN A 68 17.28 8.37 -7.94
CA ASN A 68 16.09 8.13 -7.10
C ASN A 68 16.41 8.05 -5.59
N ASP A 69 17.69 8.06 -5.22
CA ASP A 69 18.21 8.09 -3.85
C ASP A 69 18.59 9.52 -3.37
N ILE A 70 18.45 10.53 -4.23
CA ILE A 70 18.74 11.92 -3.84
C ILE A 70 17.69 12.39 -2.82
N PRO A 71 18.10 13.01 -1.69
CA PRO A 71 17.16 13.57 -0.70
C PRO A 71 16.14 14.51 -1.34
N GLY A 72 14.86 14.24 -1.12
CA GLY A 72 13.72 14.89 -1.77
C GLY A 72 12.95 13.97 -2.72
N VAL A 73 13.47 12.76 -3.00
CA VAL A 73 12.72 11.71 -3.70
C VAL A 73 12.09 10.77 -2.66
N MET A 74 10.77 10.62 -2.70
CA MET A 74 10.02 9.77 -1.77
C MET A 74 8.84 9.08 -2.47
N LEU A 75 8.29 8.05 -1.81
CA LEU A 75 7.04 7.43 -2.25
C LEU A 75 5.87 8.43 -2.15
N ALA A 76 4.98 8.40 -3.13
CA ALA A 76 3.88 9.35 -3.23
C ALA A 76 2.91 9.26 -2.04
N SER A 77 2.56 8.04 -1.61
CA SER A 77 1.71 7.86 -0.44
C SER A 77 2.35 8.37 0.85
N ALA A 78 3.67 8.19 1.02
CA ALA A 78 4.38 8.69 2.19
C ALA A 78 4.37 10.24 2.23
N ILE A 79 4.56 10.90 1.08
CA ILE A 79 4.47 12.36 0.99
C ILE A 79 3.07 12.84 1.38
N ARG A 80 2.02 12.18 0.86
CA ARG A 80 0.63 12.48 1.21
C ARG A 80 0.36 12.27 2.70
N ASP A 81 0.86 11.18 3.28
CA ASP A 81 0.71 10.88 4.71
C ASP A 81 1.38 11.93 5.60
N TYR A 82 2.61 12.34 5.28
CA TYR A 82 3.29 13.42 5.98
C TYR A 82 2.54 14.75 5.90
N ALA A 83 2.02 15.07 4.72
CA ALA A 83 1.29 16.32 4.52
C ALA A 83 -0.04 16.33 5.30
N VAL A 84 -0.85 15.27 5.17
CA VAL A 84 -2.20 15.20 5.76
C VAL A 84 -2.15 15.00 7.28
N ASN A 85 -1.35 14.04 7.75
CA ASN A 85 -1.37 13.66 9.17
C ASN A 85 -0.44 14.49 10.06
N TYR A 86 0.60 15.09 9.47
CA TYR A 86 1.62 15.80 10.25
C TYR A 86 1.81 17.28 9.82
N GLY A 87 1.16 17.73 8.75
CA GLY A 87 1.32 19.09 8.22
C GLY A 87 2.75 19.36 7.72
N VAL A 88 3.46 18.34 7.28
CA VAL A 88 4.86 18.44 6.84
C VAL A 88 4.95 18.25 5.34
N SER A 89 5.52 19.22 4.63
CA SER A 89 5.91 19.10 3.22
C SER A 89 7.38 18.73 3.10
N ILE A 90 7.72 17.88 2.11
CA ILE A 90 9.10 17.54 1.77
C ILE A 90 9.75 18.58 0.86
N GLY A 91 8.97 19.43 0.22
CA GLY A 91 9.37 20.51 -0.67
C GLY A 91 8.17 21.41 -1.00
N ASP A 92 8.44 22.53 -1.65
CA ASP A 92 7.43 23.50 -2.06
C ASP A 92 6.92 23.25 -3.49
N ARG A 93 7.71 22.50 -4.27
CA ARG A 93 7.47 22.23 -5.69
C ARG A 93 7.74 20.76 -6.03
N THR A 94 6.68 19.95 -6.09
CA THR A 94 6.77 18.48 -6.22
C THR A 94 6.37 18.01 -7.62
N VAL A 95 7.25 17.30 -8.33
CA VAL A 95 6.90 16.51 -9.51
C VAL A 95 6.43 15.13 -9.09
N VAL A 96 5.29 14.68 -9.64
CA VAL A 96 4.77 13.32 -9.41
C VAL A 96 5.12 12.44 -10.61
N VAL A 97 5.64 11.24 -10.36
CA VAL A 97 5.89 10.22 -11.40
C VAL A 97 5.24 8.92 -11.00
N THR A 98 4.47 8.31 -11.91
CA THR A 98 3.63 7.17 -11.58
C THR A 98 3.37 6.24 -12.76
N ASN A 99 2.86 5.05 -12.43
CA ASN A 99 2.23 4.10 -13.35
C ASN A 99 0.86 3.63 -12.84
N ASN A 100 0.27 4.36 -11.89
CA ASN A 100 -1.03 4.01 -11.27
C ASN A 100 -1.79 5.28 -10.86
N ASP A 101 -3.07 5.13 -10.53
CA ASP A 101 -3.96 6.26 -10.26
C ASP A 101 -3.83 6.83 -8.83
N ASP A 102 -3.39 6.04 -7.84
CA ASP A 102 -3.28 6.51 -6.45
C ASP A 102 -2.37 7.74 -6.30
N ALA A 103 -1.31 7.84 -7.12
CA ALA A 103 -0.39 8.97 -7.06
C ALA A 103 -1.02 10.31 -7.50
N TYR A 104 -2.08 10.26 -8.31
CA TYR A 104 -2.84 11.47 -8.65
C TYR A 104 -3.48 12.10 -7.43
N LEU A 105 -3.97 11.27 -6.48
CA LEU A 105 -4.49 11.76 -5.19
C LEU A 105 -3.44 12.53 -4.40
N THR A 106 -2.17 12.10 -4.48
CA THR A 106 -1.07 12.84 -3.85
C THR A 106 -0.88 14.21 -4.49
N ALA A 107 -0.86 14.28 -5.82
CA ALA A 107 -0.75 15.54 -6.55
C ALA A 107 -1.89 16.51 -6.23
N ILE A 108 -3.13 16.03 -6.25
CA ILE A 108 -4.34 16.78 -5.94
C ILE A 108 -4.30 17.28 -4.48
N CYS A 109 -3.92 16.41 -3.55
CA CYS A 109 -3.80 16.74 -2.13
C CYS A 109 -2.78 17.88 -1.91
N LEU A 110 -1.57 17.75 -2.45
CA LEU A 110 -0.54 18.78 -2.33
C LEU A 110 -1.00 20.12 -2.92
N LYS A 111 -1.64 20.10 -4.08
CA LYS A 111 -2.16 21.29 -4.73
C LYS A 111 -3.23 21.98 -3.90
N ASN A 112 -4.16 21.22 -3.32
CA ASN A 112 -5.20 21.76 -2.43
C ASN A 112 -4.62 22.32 -1.12
N MET A 113 -3.46 21.86 -0.69
CA MET A 113 -2.72 22.43 0.45
C MET A 113 -1.89 23.67 0.09
N GLY A 114 -1.96 24.14 -1.15
CA GLY A 114 -1.28 25.35 -1.62
C GLY A 114 0.16 25.14 -2.07
N LEU A 115 0.61 23.88 -2.22
CA LEU A 115 1.93 23.55 -2.75
C LEU A 115 1.91 23.54 -4.29
N ASP A 116 3.07 23.76 -4.90
CA ASP A 116 3.17 23.71 -6.36
C ASP A 116 3.43 22.26 -6.84
N VAL A 117 2.62 21.85 -7.84
CA VAL A 117 2.78 20.56 -8.52
C VAL A 117 2.90 20.86 -10.02
N PRO A 118 4.11 21.01 -10.55
CA PRO A 118 4.32 21.42 -11.94
C PRO A 118 3.88 20.37 -12.95
N ALA A 119 4.00 19.08 -12.61
CA ALA A 119 3.60 17.99 -13.50
C ALA A 119 3.31 16.68 -12.77
N ILE A 120 2.41 15.90 -13.37
CA ILE A 120 2.27 14.46 -13.19
C ILE A 120 2.80 13.78 -14.45
N LEU A 121 3.81 12.92 -14.31
CA LEU A 121 4.39 12.12 -15.37
C LEU A 121 3.88 10.69 -15.21
N ASP A 122 2.93 10.29 -16.06
CA ASP A 122 2.38 8.94 -16.05
C ASP A 122 3.07 8.07 -17.09
N ALA A 123 3.67 6.98 -16.67
CA ALA A 123 4.37 6.06 -17.55
C ALA A 123 3.44 5.34 -18.54
N ARG A 124 2.16 5.23 -18.21
CA ARG A 124 1.15 4.63 -19.08
C ARG A 124 0.82 5.56 -20.25
N ASN A 125 0.39 4.97 -21.38
CA ASN A 125 -0.10 5.75 -22.53
C ASN A 125 -1.51 6.34 -22.29
N SER A 126 -2.25 5.75 -21.35
CA SER A 126 -3.53 6.25 -20.86
C SER A 126 -3.62 5.90 -19.36
N GLY A 127 -4.11 6.81 -18.54
CA GLY A 127 -4.22 6.60 -17.09
C GLY A 127 -4.80 7.82 -16.39
N GLY A 128 -5.12 7.64 -15.10
CA GLY A 128 -5.64 8.68 -14.24
C GLY A 128 -7.13 8.96 -14.39
N GLY A 129 -7.79 8.60 -15.50
CA GLY A 129 -9.23 8.76 -15.66
C GLY A 129 -9.77 10.10 -15.15
N GLU A 130 -10.76 10.06 -14.26
CA GLU A 130 -11.36 11.23 -13.63
C GLU A 130 -10.37 12.00 -12.73
N LEU A 131 -9.41 11.30 -12.10
CA LEU A 131 -8.37 11.95 -11.30
C LEU A 131 -7.41 12.77 -12.16
N ALA A 132 -7.14 12.35 -13.40
CA ALA A 132 -6.36 13.16 -14.34
C ALA A 132 -7.11 14.45 -14.73
N GLU A 133 -8.42 14.36 -14.95
CA GLU A 133 -9.25 15.54 -15.24
C GLU A 133 -9.33 16.48 -14.02
N ALA A 134 -9.48 15.93 -12.82
CA ALA A 134 -9.46 16.72 -11.57
C ALA A 134 -8.10 17.42 -11.39
N ALA A 135 -7.00 16.74 -11.63
CA ALA A 135 -5.65 17.33 -11.56
C ALA A 135 -5.48 18.47 -12.57
N LYS A 136 -5.94 18.28 -13.82
CA LYS A 136 -5.92 19.33 -14.87
C LYS A 136 -6.77 20.53 -14.49
N ALA A 137 -7.94 20.32 -13.89
CA ALA A 137 -8.82 21.38 -13.41
C ALA A 137 -8.15 22.25 -12.31
N LEU A 138 -7.24 21.68 -11.53
CA LEU A 138 -6.40 22.37 -10.56
C LEU A 138 -5.16 23.05 -11.19
N GLY A 139 -5.01 22.98 -12.51
CA GLY A 139 -3.88 23.57 -13.24
C GLY A 139 -2.61 22.73 -13.19
N ILE A 140 -2.69 21.44 -12.85
CA ILE A 140 -1.55 20.53 -12.89
C ILE A 140 -1.38 20.01 -14.33
N ARG A 141 -0.18 20.07 -14.85
CA ARG A 141 0.16 19.47 -16.14
C ARG A 141 0.19 17.95 -16.00
N VAL A 142 -0.60 17.23 -16.80
CA VAL A 142 -0.63 15.76 -16.82
C VAL A 142 -0.09 15.26 -18.15
N GLU A 143 0.97 14.45 -18.10
CA GLU A 143 1.63 13.87 -19.27
C GLU A 143 1.68 12.36 -19.19
N THR A 144 1.05 11.70 -20.15
CA THR A 144 1.07 10.23 -20.33
C THR A 144 2.20 9.78 -21.24
N GLY A 145 2.64 8.53 -21.10
CA GLY A 145 3.78 7.97 -21.82
C GLY A 145 5.11 8.64 -21.47
N LYS A 146 5.21 9.25 -20.26
CA LYS A 146 6.39 9.96 -19.77
C LYS A 146 6.92 9.34 -18.49
N ALA A 147 8.23 9.48 -18.30
CA ALA A 147 8.95 9.02 -17.12
C ALA A 147 10.10 9.98 -16.78
N ILE A 148 10.75 9.74 -15.66
CA ILE A 148 11.97 10.42 -15.25
C ILE A 148 13.18 9.63 -15.75
N ALA A 149 14.05 10.25 -16.55
CA ALA A 149 15.33 9.70 -16.94
C ALA A 149 16.35 9.82 -15.81
N LYS A 150 16.37 10.97 -15.14
CA LYS A 150 17.28 11.27 -14.03
C LYS A 150 16.69 12.33 -13.12
N VAL A 151 17.06 12.29 -11.86
CA VAL A 151 16.90 13.41 -10.93
C VAL A 151 18.12 14.33 -11.03
N ILE A 152 17.90 15.61 -11.02
CA ILE A 152 18.93 16.65 -11.01
C ILE A 152 19.11 17.13 -9.58
N GLY A 153 20.35 17.20 -9.12
CA GLY A 153 20.68 17.63 -7.77
C GLY A 153 21.91 16.89 -7.23
N GLY A 154 22.17 17.09 -5.97
CA GLY A 154 23.27 16.43 -5.24
C GLY A 154 22.91 16.21 -3.79
N LYS A 155 23.01 17.25 -2.94
CA LYS A 155 22.56 17.17 -1.55
C LYS A 155 21.04 17.15 -1.42
N ARG A 156 20.32 17.61 -2.42
CA ARG A 156 18.88 17.67 -2.52
C ARG A 156 18.47 17.75 -4.00
N VAL A 157 17.23 17.36 -4.28
CA VAL A 157 16.58 17.53 -5.58
C VAL A 157 16.54 19.00 -5.95
N THR A 158 16.86 19.32 -7.21
CA THR A 158 16.72 20.65 -7.82
C THR A 158 15.94 20.60 -9.13
N GLY A 159 15.65 19.41 -9.65
CA GLY A 159 14.88 19.23 -10.87
C GLY A 159 14.87 17.77 -11.33
N VAL A 160 14.17 17.52 -12.41
CA VAL A 160 14.10 16.19 -13.07
C VAL A 160 14.28 16.34 -14.58
N GLY A 161 14.95 15.39 -15.18
CA GLY A 161 14.98 15.22 -16.64
C GLY A 161 13.89 14.26 -17.07
N VAL A 162 12.95 14.73 -17.88
CA VAL A 162 11.80 13.95 -18.39
C VAL A 162 12.20 13.20 -19.66
N CYS A 163 11.76 11.95 -19.79
CA CYS A 163 11.94 11.15 -21.00
C CYS A 163 10.63 10.49 -21.46
N ALA A 164 10.62 9.95 -22.66
CA ALA A 164 9.55 9.08 -23.11
C ALA A 164 9.66 7.71 -22.39
N GLN A 165 8.53 7.14 -21.95
CA GLN A 165 8.50 5.84 -21.28
C GLN A 165 9.07 4.72 -22.18
N ALA A 166 8.69 4.69 -23.44
CA ALA A 166 9.16 3.69 -24.41
C ALA A 166 10.50 4.08 -25.07
N GLY A 167 11.18 5.13 -24.59
CA GLY A 167 12.42 5.64 -25.14
C GLY A 167 13.67 4.99 -24.52
N GLN A 168 14.84 5.43 -24.98
CA GLN A 168 16.15 5.03 -24.46
C GLN A 168 16.66 5.95 -23.32
N GLY A 169 15.75 6.66 -22.63
CA GLY A 169 16.10 7.54 -21.53
C GLY A 169 16.69 8.90 -21.95
N ALA A 170 16.57 9.28 -23.23
CA ALA A 170 16.98 10.61 -23.68
C ALA A 170 16.12 11.69 -23.01
N VAL A 171 16.76 12.68 -22.38
CA VAL A 171 16.07 13.82 -21.74
C VAL A 171 15.45 14.69 -22.84
N LEU A 172 14.14 14.86 -22.78
CA LEU A 172 13.34 15.68 -23.69
C LEU A 172 13.21 17.12 -23.17
N GLU A 173 13.07 17.25 -21.85
CA GLU A 173 12.97 18.53 -21.13
C GLU A 173 13.44 18.36 -19.69
N GLU A 174 13.70 19.47 -19.03
CA GLU A 174 13.98 19.51 -17.60
C GLU A 174 12.89 20.31 -16.90
N ILE A 175 12.43 19.81 -15.73
CA ILE A 175 11.44 20.48 -14.88
C ILE A 175 12.10 20.80 -13.55
N ASP A 176 12.13 22.07 -13.18
CA ASP A 176 12.61 22.49 -11.87
C ASP A 176 11.64 22.01 -10.78
N CYS A 177 12.16 21.39 -9.74
CA CYS A 177 11.42 20.97 -8.55
C CYS A 177 12.39 20.74 -7.39
N ASP A 178 11.91 20.75 -6.15
CA ASP A 178 12.68 20.45 -4.95
C ASP A 178 12.25 19.15 -4.27
N ALA A 179 11.22 18.49 -4.85
CA ALA A 179 10.75 17.19 -4.41
C ALA A 179 10.21 16.35 -5.58
N VAL A 180 10.32 15.02 -5.44
CA VAL A 180 9.76 14.02 -6.37
C VAL A 180 8.93 13.01 -5.59
N ALA A 181 7.65 12.89 -5.94
CA ALA A 181 6.73 11.88 -5.47
C ALA A 181 6.67 10.73 -6.48
N MET A 182 7.15 9.54 -6.13
CA MET A 182 7.14 8.39 -7.04
C MET A 182 6.18 7.30 -6.57
N SER A 183 5.50 6.64 -7.51
CA SER A 183 4.69 5.46 -7.26
C SER A 183 4.80 4.47 -8.41
N GLY A 184 5.29 3.27 -8.11
CA GLY A 184 5.39 2.14 -9.03
C GLY A 184 4.26 1.12 -8.85
N GLY A 185 3.14 1.51 -8.26
CA GLY A 185 2.03 0.63 -7.88
C GLY A 185 2.23 0.00 -6.50
N TRP A 186 1.45 -1.03 -6.20
CA TRP A 186 1.38 -1.63 -4.88
C TRP A 186 1.67 -3.12 -4.93
N SER A 187 2.32 -3.65 -3.91
CA SER A 187 2.59 -5.09 -3.76
C SER A 187 1.97 -5.60 -2.46
N PRO A 188 1.21 -6.70 -2.50
CA PRO A 188 0.65 -7.33 -1.31
C PRO A 188 1.72 -7.65 -0.28
N VAL A 189 1.43 -7.43 1.01
CA VAL A 189 2.32 -7.82 2.11
C VAL A 189 2.10 -9.31 2.41
N VAL A 190 2.87 -10.15 1.73
CA VAL A 190 2.75 -11.62 1.78
C VAL A 190 3.71 -12.30 2.76
N HIS A 191 4.45 -11.54 3.54
CA HIS A 191 5.53 -12.06 4.38
C HIS A 191 5.05 -13.10 5.40
N LEU A 192 3.96 -12.81 6.15
CA LEU A 192 3.42 -13.74 7.14
C LEU A 192 2.82 -15.00 6.51
N TRP A 193 2.25 -14.87 5.31
CA TRP A 193 1.76 -16.01 4.52
C TRP A 193 2.91 -16.95 4.12
N SER A 194 3.98 -16.40 3.54
CA SER A 194 5.15 -17.17 3.10
C SER A 194 5.92 -17.76 4.27
N HIS A 195 6.00 -17.04 5.39
CA HIS A 195 6.76 -17.41 6.57
C HIS A 195 6.27 -18.74 7.17
N CYS A 196 4.97 -19.03 7.09
CA CYS A 196 4.39 -20.28 7.57
C CYS A 196 4.15 -21.31 6.46
N GLY A 197 4.83 -21.18 5.31
CA GLY A 197 4.86 -22.20 4.25
C GLY A 197 3.84 -22.03 3.14
N GLY A 198 3.03 -20.95 3.15
CA GLY A 198 2.12 -20.62 2.06
C GLY A 198 2.87 -20.32 0.76
N LYS A 199 2.33 -20.78 -0.35
CA LYS A 199 2.91 -20.54 -1.67
C LYS A 199 2.44 -19.21 -2.23
N LEU A 200 3.24 -18.67 -3.15
CA LEU A 200 2.92 -17.43 -3.87
C LEU A 200 2.74 -17.76 -5.35
N VAL A 201 1.88 -16.97 -5.99
CA VAL A 201 1.69 -16.97 -7.44
C VAL A 201 2.03 -15.56 -7.96
N TRP A 202 2.67 -15.52 -9.13
CA TRP A 202 2.95 -14.27 -9.81
C TRP A 202 1.70 -13.79 -10.55
N ASP A 203 1.41 -12.51 -10.44
CA ASP A 203 0.37 -11.81 -11.18
C ASP A 203 1.02 -10.98 -12.29
N ASP A 204 0.79 -11.37 -13.55
CA ASP A 204 1.40 -10.71 -14.71
C ASP A 204 0.81 -9.32 -14.97
N VAL A 205 -0.46 -9.10 -14.60
CA VAL A 205 -1.13 -7.81 -14.83
C VAL A 205 -0.55 -6.74 -13.92
N TYR A 206 -0.44 -7.05 -12.63
CA TYR A 206 0.04 -6.09 -11.63
C TYR A 206 1.52 -6.24 -11.32
N SER A 207 2.21 -7.20 -11.94
CA SER A 207 3.65 -7.45 -11.77
C SER A 207 4.06 -7.58 -10.30
N HIS A 208 3.33 -8.41 -9.54
CA HIS A 208 3.62 -8.70 -8.14
C HIS A 208 3.32 -10.14 -7.73
N PHE A 209 3.83 -10.56 -6.59
CA PHE A 209 3.43 -11.82 -5.97
C PHE A 209 2.21 -11.63 -5.08
N LYS A 210 1.28 -12.59 -5.14
CA LYS A 210 0.12 -12.69 -4.26
C LYS A 210 -0.01 -14.08 -3.65
N PRO A 211 -0.78 -14.27 -2.56
CA PRO A 211 -1.04 -15.57 -1.97
C PRO A 211 -1.65 -16.54 -2.97
N ASP A 212 -1.10 -17.73 -3.06
CA ASP A 212 -1.71 -18.84 -3.80
C ASP A 212 -2.77 -19.50 -2.92
N VAL A 213 -4.04 -19.19 -3.17
CA VAL A 213 -5.17 -19.71 -2.39
C VAL A 213 -5.36 -21.23 -2.51
N HIS A 214 -4.79 -21.88 -3.55
CA HIS A 214 -4.81 -23.34 -3.73
C HIS A 214 -3.72 -24.02 -2.92
N ASN A 215 -2.70 -23.29 -2.50
CA ASN A 215 -1.57 -23.79 -1.70
C ASN A 215 -1.36 -22.94 -0.43
N PRO A 216 -2.41 -22.82 0.43
CA PRO A 216 -2.31 -22.08 1.68
C PRO A 216 -1.37 -22.77 2.67
N PRO A 217 -0.93 -22.05 3.72
CA PRO A 217 -0.27 -22.68 4.86
C PRO A 217 -1.14 -23.76 5.48
N LYS A 218 -0.56 -24.92 5.73
CA LYS A 218 -1.27 -26.11 6.21
C LYS A 218 -0.82 -26.50 7.61
N GLY A 219 -1.79 -26.87 8.45
CA GLY A 219 -1.57 -27.48 9.75
C GLY A 219 -1.20 -28.96 9.64
N ASP A 220 -1.06 -29.61 10.81
CA ASP A 220 -0.60 -31.01 10.93
C ASP A 220 -1.50 -32.03 10.23
N HIS A 221 -2.79 -31.74 10.11
CA HIS A 221 -3.77 -32.60 9.48
C HIS A 221 -4.10 -32.19 8.04
N GLY A 222 -3.31 -31.26 7.48
CA GLY A 222 -3.47 -30.76 6.12
C GLY A 222 -4.54 -29.69 5.95
N GLU A 223 -5.17 -29.23 7.04
CA GLU A 223 -6.12 -28.12 7.05
C GLU A 223 -5.41 -26.78 6.81
N ALA A 224 -6.06 -25.88 6.08
CA ALA A 224 -5.60 -24.50 5.95
C ALA A 224 -5.84 -23.74 7.26
N PHE A 225 -4.79 -23.14 7.83
CA PHE A 225 -4.89 -22.39 9.08
C PHE A 225 -4.60 -20.88 8.94
N VAL A 226 -4.30 -20.43 7.72
CA VAL A 226 -4.10 -19.02 7.40
C VAL A 226 -4.91 -18.65 6.17
N SER A 227 -5.57 -17.51 6.21
CA SER A 227 -6.18 -16.86 5.05
C SER A 227 -5.69 -15.42 4.93
N ALA A 228 -5.75 -14.85 3.73
CA ALA A 228 -5.40 -13.45 3.49
C ALA A 228 -6.65 -12.65 3.13
N ALA A 229 -6.69 -11.37 3.52
CA ALA A 229 -7.82 -10.49 3.29
C ALA A 229 -7.38 -9.13 2.74
N GLY A 230 -8.23 -8.52 1.93
CA GLY A 230 -7.99 -7.21 1.34
C GLY A 230 -6.76 -7.17 0.44
N CYS A 231 -6.02 -6.09 0.49
CA CYS A 231 -4.84 -5.90 -0.35
C CYS A 231 -3.75 -6.95 -0.11
N ALA A 232 -3.68 -7.55 1.09
CA ALA A 232 -2.78 -8.65 1.38
C ALA A 232 -3.13 -9.94 0.62
N ALA A 233 -4.38 -10.10 0.17
CA ALA A 233 -4.83 -11.18 -0.70
C ALA A 233 -4.54 -10.92 -2.18
N GLY A 234 -4.03 -9.74 -2.54
CA GLY A 234 -3.85 -9.32 -3.93
C GLY A 234 -5.15 -8.84 -4.58
N SER A 235 -6.10 -8.37 -3.77
CA SER A 235 -7.38 -7.83 -4.26
C SER A 235 -7.16 -6.45 -4.88
N GLN A 236 -6.85 -6.45 -6.17
CA GLN A 236 -6.85 -5.28 -7.02
C GLN A 236 -7.95 -5.49 -8.07
N THR A 237 -8.65 -4.45 -8.43
CA THR A 237 -9.75 -4.55 -9.40
C THR A 237 -9.25 -4.44 -10.82
N GLU A 238 -9.88 -5.22 -11.73
CA GLU A 238 -9.73 -5.10 -13.19
C GLU A 238 -10.47 -3.89 -13.76
N THR A 239 -11.16 -3.10 -12.92
CA THR A 239 -11.86 -1.89 -13.36
C THR A 239 -10.87 -0.73 -13.49
N ASP A 240 -11.22 0.27 -14.29
CA ASP A 240 -10.40 1.42 -14.73
C ASP A 240 -9.71 2.22 -13.59
N PHE A 241 -10.04 1.93 -12.34
CA PHE A 241 -9.34 2.36 -11.15
C PHE A 241 -8.25 1.33 -10.80
N GLU A 242 -7.04 1.55 -11.26
CA GLU A 242 -5.84 0.78 -10.86
C GLU A 242 -5.46 1.10 -9.39
N GLY A 243 -6.45 1.07 -8.51
CA GLY A 243 -6.35 1.34 -7.11
C GLY A 243 -6.87 0.19 -6.25
N LEU A 244 -6.71 0.33 -4.96
CA LEU A 244 -7.20 -0.61 -3.96
C LEU A 244 -8.71 -0.43 -3.80
N SER A 245 -9.54 -1.26 -4.46
CA SER A 245 -10.99 -1.20 -4.29
C SER A 245 -11.40 -1.56 -2.88
N LEU A 246 -12.10 -0.64 -2.23
CA LEU A 246 -12.65 -0.86 -0.90
C LEU A 246 -13.75 -1.94 -0.92
N HIS A 247 -14.53 -2.02 -2.01
CA HIS A 247 -15.51 -3.08 -2.20
C HIS A 247 -14.85 -4.47 -2.22
N GLU A 248 -13.81 -4.65 -3.03
CA GLU A 248 -13.05 -5.91 -3.09
C GLU A 248 -12.36 -6.23 -1.76
N THR A 249 -11.87 -5.22 -1.06
CA THR A 249 -11.31 -5.37 0.27
C THR A 249 -12.35 -5.95 1.24
N PHE A 250 -13.56 -5.45 1.27
CA PHE A 250 -14.64 -6.00 2.10
C PHE A 250 -15.10 -7.39 1.66
N ARG A 251 -15.19 -7.64 0.35
CA ARG A 251 -15.54 -8.95 -0.18
C ARG A 251 -14.55 -10.01 0.28
N THR A 252 -13.28 -9.80 0.06
CA THR A 252 -12.22 -10.76 0.46
C THR A 252 -12.08 -10.88 1.97
N ALA A 253 -12.32 -9.81 2.73
CA ALA A 253 -12.36 -9.87 4.20
C ALA A 253 -13.50 -10.78 4.67
N THR A 254 -14.69 -10.68 4.07
CA THR A 254 -15.83 -11.54 4.37
C THR A 254 -15.56 -13.00 4.02
N GLU A 255 -14.98 -13.26 2.86
CA GLU A 255 -14.58 -14.62 2.46
C GLU A 255 -13.54 -15.22 3.40
N SER A 256 -12.53 -14.46 3.81
CA SER A 256 -11.51 -14.89 4.75
C SER A 256 -12.10 -15.15 6.14
N ALA A 257 -13.05 -14.34 6.59
CA ALA A 257 -13.76 -14.57 7.84
C ALA A 257 -14.59 -15.86 7.79
N HIS A 258 -15.31 -16.11 6.68
CA HIS A 258 -16.07 -17.36 6.48
C HIS A 258 -15.14 -18.57 6.44
N ALA A 259 -13.98 -18.49 5.77
CA ALA A 259 -13.00 -19.54 5.74
C ALA A 259 -12.47 -19.86 7.15
N ALA A 260 -12.15 -18.85 7.95
CA ALA A 260 -11.69 -19.00 9.32
C ALA A 260 -12.76 -19.68 10.21
N VAL A 261 -14.02 -19.26 10.11
CA VAL A 261 -15.14 -19.85 10.89
C VAL A 261 -15.35 -21.31 10.53
N LYS A 262 -15.30 -21.65 9.23
CA LYS A 262 -15.38 -23.06 8.75
C LYS A 262 -14.19 -23.90 9.22
N ALA A 263 -12.97 -23.37 9.14
CA ALA A 263 -11.77 -24.05 9.62
C ALA A 263 -11.83 -24.39 11.13
N LEU A 264 -12.54 -23.56 11.89
CA LEU A 264 -12.81 -23.78 13.33
C LEU A 264 -14.01 -24.72 13.59
N GLY A 265 -14.54 -25.39 12.56
CA GLY A 265 -15.67 -26.32 12.68
C GLY A 265 -17.01 -25.62 13.02
N ARG A 266 -17.12 -24.32 12.76
CA ARG A 266 -18.34 -23.54 13.04
C ARG A 266 -19.07 -23.19 11.74
N LYS A 267 -20.36 -22.87 11.84
CA LYS A 267 -21.16 -22.42 10.69
C LYS A 267 -21.02 -20.90 10.56
N PRO A 268 -20.59 -20.40 9.39
CA PRO A 268 -20.58 -18.96 9.13
C PRO A 268 -22.00 -18.37 9.17
N ILE A 269 -22.11 -17.15 9.61
CA ILE A 269 -23.33 -16.33 9.48
C ILE A 269 -23.22 -15.59 8.13
N GLU A 270 -24.30 -15.53 7.39
CA GLU A 270 -24.37 -14.67 6.22
C GLU A 270 -24.28 -13.21 6.62
N VAL A 271 -23.28 -12.54 6.13
CA VAL A 271 -23.05 -11.09 6.31
C VAL A 271 -23.12 -10.44 4.95
N SER A 272 -23.98 -9.45 4.78
CA SER A 272 -23.95 -8.64 3.56
C SER A 272 -22.63 -7.86 3.51
N VAL A 273 -21.95 -7.94 2.35
CA VAL A 273 -20.79 -7.07 2.11
C VAL A 273 -21.29 -5.63 2.13
N PRO A 274 -20.67 -4.73 2.90
CA PRO A 274 -21.04 -3.33 2.91
C PRO A 274 -20.95 -2.74 1.50
N THR A 275 -22.01 -2.07 1.07
CA THR A 275 -21.97 -1.31 -0.18
C THR A 275 -21.18 -0.03 0.09
N VAL A 276 -20.05 0.11 -0.56
CA VAL A 276 -19.26 1.34 -0.53
C VAL A 276 -19.65 2.12 -1.78
N GLN A 277 -20.17 3.32 -1.58
CA GLN A 277 -20.13 4.32 -2.65
C GLN A 277 -18.68 4.82 -2.67
N GLU A 278 -17.91 4.36 -3.64
CA GLU A 278 -16.66 5.00 -3.98
C GLU A 278 -17.09 6.37 -4.51
N HIS A 279 -17.04 7.38 -3.67
CA HIS A 279 -17.28 8.75 -4.10
C HIS A 279 -16.09 9.16 -4.95
N ASP A 280 -16.39 9.63 -6.13
CA ASP A 280 -15.48 10.43 -6.93
C ASP A 280 -14.90 11.53 -6.03
N HIS A 281 -13.60 11.48 -5.80
CA HIS A 281 -12.88 12.41 -4.95
C HIS A 281 -12.51 13.68 -5.70
#